data_e02635466370a856c676838ae1b08ad9
#
_entry.id   e02635466370a856c676838ae1b08ad9
#
_cell.length_a   1.000
_cell.length_b   1.000
_cell.length_c   1.000
_cell.angle_alpha   90.00
_cell.angle_beta   90.00
_cell.angle_gamma   90.00
#
_symmetry.space_group_name_H-M   'P 1'
#
loop_
_entity.id
_entity.type
_entity.pdbx_description
1 polymer ?
#
loop_
_entity_poly.entity_id
_entity_poly.type
_entity_poly.pdbx_seq_one_letter_code
_entity_poly.pdbx_strand_id
1 'polypeptide(L)'
;MKKKSTISILTLLCLFVLTGCVSNKKTSLEAFKQDVYTPEYATGFKILGADNSASTLIQISNPWQGAKNVEMSYFISRNGEQAPAGFNGPVIPAGARNIVCMSSSYIAMLDALGELKRIVGVSGINYVSNPYILAHKDSIKDMGAEMNYELLLGLKPDVVLLYGIGDAQTAVTDKLKELAIPYIYMGEYLEESPLGKAEWMVVLSELIDNREKGIEVFREIPKRYYALKALTDSISQHPTVMFNTPWNDSWVMPSTQSYMAQLIADAGADYIYKENNSNSSTPIGLETAYGLIQKADYWINVGSVTTLDELKAVNPKFADAKAVREKTVYNNNLRLTSTGGNDYWESAVVRPDVVLRDLIHIFHPELVSDSPYYYRHLE
;
A
#
# COMPACT_ATOMS: atom_id res chain seq x y z
N MET A 1 -54.83 75.89 34.17
CA MET A 1 -53.68 75.01 34.50
C MET A 1 -54.00 73.58 34.13
N LYS A 2 -53.51 73.12 33.03
CA LYS A 2 -53.77 71.77 32.48
C LYS A 2 -52.48 70.95 32.44
N LYS A 3 -52.36 69.91 33.24
CA LYS A 3 -51.28 68.94 33.23
C LYS A 3 -51.42 68.07 31.99
N LYS A 4 -50.38 68.01 31.16
CA LYS A 4 -50.29 67.02 30.07
C LYS A 4 -49.57 65.82 30.62
N SER A 5 -50.21 64.62 30.54
CA SER A 5 -49.69 63.31 30.84
C SER A 5 -48.98 62.77 29.59
N THR A 6 -47.71 62.43 29.69
CA THR A 6 -46.92 61.81 28.65
C THR A 6 -46.94 60.27 28.87
N ILE A 7 -47.55 59.56 27.95
CA ILE A 7 -47.55 58.10 27.96
C ILE A 7 -46.29 57.68 27.23
N SER A 8 -45.40 56.98 27.97
CA SER A 8 -44.18 56.34 27.42
C SER A 8 -44.55 54.94 26.96
N ILE A 9 -44.48 54.73 25.64
CA ILE A 9 -44.69 53.41 25.03
C ILE A 9 -43.33 52.68 25.10
N LEU A 10 -43.26 51.67 25.96
CA LEU A 10 -42.12 50.75 26.09
C LEU A 10 -42.31 49.62 25.08
N THR A 11 -41.60 49.70 23.94
CA THR A 11 -41.60 48.65 22.92
C THR A 11 -40.71 47.51 23.40
N LEU A 12 -41.31 46.39 23.83
CA LEU A 12 -40.64 45.17 24.24
C LEU A 12 -40.24 44.41 22.97
N LEU A 13 -38.96 44.49 22.59
CA LEU A 13 -38.35 43.73 21.49
C LEU A 13 -38.08 42.30 21.96
N CYS A 14 -38.99 41.37 21.67
CA CYS A 14 -38.76 39.94 21.88
C CYS A 14 -37.74 39.43 20.85
N LEU A 15 -36.47 39.25 21.26
CA LEU A 15 -35.48 38.49 20.52
C LEU A 15 -35.83 36.99 20.62
N PHE A 16 -36.41 36.42 19.57
CA PHE A 16 -36.51 34.99 19.39
C PHE A 16 -35.12 34.49 19.07
N VAL A 17 -34.38 33.99 20.07
CA VAL A 17 -33.20 33.15 19.86
C VAL A 17 -33.71 31.77 19.41
N LEU A 18 -33.69 31.54 18.10
CA LEU A 18 -33.86 30.24 17.53
C LEU A 18 -32.59 29.40 17.88
N THR A 19 -32.60 28.78 19.05
CA THR A 19 -31.71 27.70 19.35
C THR A 19 -32.17 26.51 18.48
N GLY A 20 -31.61 26.42 17.28
CA GLY A 20 -31.69 25.23 16.47
C GLY A 20 -31.00 24.11 17.25
N CYS A 21 -31.77 23.28 17.93
CA CYS A 21 -31.27 21.98 18.37
C CYS A 21 -30.83 21.22 17.13
N VAL A 22 -29.55 21.22 16.81
CA VAL A 22 -28.96 20.23 15.93
C VAL A 22 -29.13 18.90 16.68
N SER A 23 -30.19 18.20 16.34
CA SER A 23 -30.41 16.83 16.80
C SER A 23 -29.28 15.99 16.21
N ASN A 24 -28.23 15.76 17.00
CA ASN A 24 -27.20 14.77 16.70
C ASN A 24 -27.85 13.37 16.78
N LYS A 25 -28.72 13.04 15.82
CA LYS A 25 -29.14 11.65 15.62
C LYS A 25 -27.88 10.90 15.19
N LYS A 26 -27.33 10.09 16.12
CA LYS A 26 -26.27 9.14 15.77
C LYS A 26 -26.80 8.25 14.65
N THR A 27 -26.14 8.28 13.51
CA THR A 27 -26.41 7.38 12.38
C THR A 27 -26.18 5.94 12.87
N SER A 28 -27.05 5.00 12.54
CA SER A 28 -26.80 3.59 12.92
C SER A 28 -25.71 3.00 12.02
N LEU A 29 -24.99 2.00 12.53
CA LEU A 29 -23.96 1.30 11.73
C LEU A 29 -24.56 0.68 10.45
N GLU A 30 -25.78 0.16 10.53
CA GLU A 30 -26.53 -0.44 9.43
C GLU A 30 -26.89 0.57 8.31
N ALA A 31 -26.81 1.88 8.58
CA ALA A 31 -27.05 2.91 7.59
C ALA A 31 -25.87 3.08 6.62
N PHE A 32 -24.65 2.65 7.01
CA PHE A 32 -23.46 2.69 6.17
C PHE A 32 -23.44 1.51 5.19
N LYS A 33 -24.25 1.58 4.16
CA LYS A 33 -24.42 0.54 3.13
C LYS A 33 -24.35 1.07 1.69
N GLN A 34 -24.21 2.37 1.54
CA GLN A 34 -24.06 2.99 0.22
C GLN A 34 -22.60 2.89 -0.20
N ASP A 35 -22.34 2.23 -1.33
CA ASP A 35 -21.00 2.19 -1.92
C ASP A 35 -20.58 3.60 -2.35
N VAL A 36 -19.66 4.18 -1.61
CA VAL A 36 -19.06 5.48 -1.94
C VAL A 36 -17.87 5.30 -2.89
N TYR A 37 -17.18 4.20 -2.71
CA TYR A 37 -16.15 3.74 -3.63
C TYR A 37 -16.09 2.20 -3.60
N THR A 38 -16.27 1.60 -4.78
CA THR A 38 -16.04 0.17 -5.01
C THR A 38 -14.78 0.02 -5.82
N PRO A 39 -13.73 -0.65 -5.30
CA PRO A 39 -12.51 -0.90 -6.06
C PRO A 39 -12.78 -1.69 -7.33
N GLU A 40 -12.02 -1.37 -8.39
CA GLU A 40 -12.08 -2.08 -9.66
C GLU A 40 -11.12 -3.26 -9.71
N TYR A 41 -9.99 -3.16 -9.03
CA TYR A 41 -8.89 -4.14 -9.05
C TYR A 41 -8.56 -4.70 -7.67
N ALA A 42 -8.67 -3.88 -6.63
CA ALA A 42 -8.42 -4.32 -5.26
C ALA A 42 -9.61 -5.12 -4.71
N THR A 43 -9.32 -6.10 -3.86
CA THR A 43 -10.31 -6.98 -3.24
C THR A 43 -10.40 -6.82 -1.73
N GLY A 44 -9.40 -6.17 -1.14
CA GLY A 44 -9.22 -6.11 0.30
C GLY A 44 -9.96 -4.98 1.02
N PHE A 45 -10.60 -4.03 0.30
CA PHE A 45 -11.29 -2.92 0.97
C PHE A 45 -12.58 -2.47 0.27
N LYS A 46 -13.42 -1.73 1.02
CA LYS A 46 -14.58 -0.97 0.53
C LYS A 46 -14.70 0.33 1.31
N ILE A 47 -15.29 1.36 0.68
CA ILE A 47 -15.64 2.62 1.35
C ILE A 47 -17.14 2.83 1.26
N LEU A 48 -17.78 2.86 2.41
CA LEU A 48 -19.23 2.95 2.56
C LEU A 48 -19.65 4.29 3.15
N GLY A 49 -20.79 4.78 2.72
CA GLY A 49 -21.44 5.99 3.21
C GLY A 49 -22.86 5.73 3.71
N ALA A 50 -23.46 6.79 4.25
CA ALA A 50 -24.87 6.80 4.67
C ALA A 50 -25.52 8.14 4.26
N ASP A 51 -26.81 8.11 3.88
CA ASP A 51 -27.52 9.28 3.33
C ASP A 51 -27.50 10.54 4.21
N ASN A 52 -27.38 10.37 5.52
CA ASN A 52 -27.44 11.45 6.49
C ASN A 52 -26.09 11.65 7.25
N SER A 53 -24.99 11.25 6.65
CA SER A 53 -23.65 11.39 7.24
C SER A 53 -22.66 11.87 6.19
N ALA A 54 -21.82 12.83 6.57
CA ALA A 54 -20.66 13.22 5.77
C ALA A 54 -19.49 12.22 5.99
N SER A 55 -19.53 11.48 7.09
CA SER A 55 -18.53 10.48 7.47
C SER A 55 -18.69 9.21 6.66
N THR A 56 -17.64 8.43 6.58
CA THR A 56 -17.59 7.15 5.84
C THR A 56 -17.07 6.03 6.72
N LEU A 57 -17.31 4.81 6.27
CA LEU A 57 -16.80 3.59 6.88
C LEU A 57 -15.87 2.90 5.88
N ILE A 58 -14.59 2.75 6.22
CA ILE A 58 -13.69 1.88 5.46
C ILE A 58 -13.80 0.49 6.06
N GLN A 59 -14.14 -0.50 5.23
CA GLN A 59 -14.11 -1.91 5.58
C GLN A 59 -12.93 -2.58 4.92
N ILE A 60 -12.14 -3.33 5.70
CA ILE A 60 -10.98 -4.06 5.22
C ILE A 60 -11.16 -5.53 5.53
N SER A 61 -11.11 -6.35 4.49
CA SER A 61 -11.26 -7.79 4.58
C SER A 61 -9.88 -8.48 4.64
N ASN A 62 -9.74 -9.43 5.58
CA ASN A 62 -8.53 -10.25 5.73
C ASN A 62 -7.24 -9.41 5.74
N PRO A 63 -7.08 -8.49 6.70
CA PRO A 63 -6.07 -7.42 6.68
C PRO A 63 -4.61 -7.89 6.86
N TRP A 64 -4.34 -9.18 7.04
CA TRP A 64 -3.00 -9.77 7.12
C TRP A 64 -2.94 -11.17 6.52
N GLN A 65 -1.74 -11.62 6.20
CA GLN A 65 -1.51 -12.93 5.62
C GLN A 65 -1.99 -14.05 6.56
N GLY A 66 -2.81 -14.95 6.01
CA GLY A 66 -3.40 -16.06 6.76
C GLY A 66 -4.71 -15.70 7.46
N ALA A 67 -5.15 -14.44 7.49
CA ALA A 67 -6.48 -14.09 7.96
C ALA A 67 -7.56 -14.76 7.11
N LYS A 68 -8.61 -15.26 7.78
CA LYS A 68 -9.76 -15.87 7.10
C LYS A 68 -11.04 -15.39 7.76
N ASN A 69 -11.92 -14.78 6.96
CA ASN A 69 -13.19 -14.22 7.42
C ASN A 69 -13.02 -13.15 8.50
N VAL A 70 -11.92 -12.42 8.46
CA VAL A 70 -11.68 -11.25 9.32
C VAL A 70 -12.11 -10.01 8.58
N GLU A 71 -12.98 -9.21 9.19
CA GLU A 71 -13.35 -7.89 8.70
C GLU A 71 -13.05 -6.85 9.78
N MET A 72 -12.38 -5.77 9.39
CA MET A 72 -12.12 -4.62 10.23
C MET A 72 -12.78 -3.38 9.63
N SER A 73 -13.44 -2.61 10.49
CA SER A 73 -14.11 -1.38 10.07
C SER A 73 -13.47 -0.16 10.76
N TYR A 74 -13.33 0.93 10.00
CA TYR A 74 -12.74 2.19 10.42
C TYR A 74 -13.70 3.32 10.10
N PHE A 75 -14.07 4.11 11.11
CA PHE A 75 -14.97 5.24 10.93
C PHE A 75 -14.16 6.50 10.63
N ILE A 76 -14.36 7.07 9.45
CA ILE A 76 -13.70 8.31 9.03
C ILE A 76 -14.62 9.47 9.36
N SER A 77 -14.32 10.14 10.48
CA SER A 77 -15.16 11.19 11.05
C SER A 77 -14.99 12.51 10.31
N ARG A 78 -16.09 13.06 9.79
CA ARG A 78 -16.16 14.39 9.19
C ARG A 78 -17.08 15.28 10.01
N ASN A 79 -16.83 16.59 9.99
CA ASN A 79 -17.65 17.62 10.66
C ASN A 79 -17.91 17.34 12.15
N GLY A 80 -17.02 16.61 12.83
CA GLY A 80 -17.19 16.23 14.24
C GLY A 80 -18.26 15.19 14.48
N GLU A 81 -18.74 14.49 13.45
CA GLU A 81 -19.70 13.42 13.60
C GLU A 81 -19.15 12.29 14.49
N GLN A 82 -19.99 11.81 15.37
CA GLN A 82 -19.65 10.70 16.26
C GLN A 82 -19.86 9.36 15.55
N ALA A 83 -19.00 8.40 15.87
CA ALA A 83 -19.19 7.05 15.38
C ALA A 83 -20.56 6.48 15.76
N PRO A 84 -21.15 5.59 14.95
CA PRO A 84 -22.43 4.96 15.22
C PRO A 84 -22.48 4.27 16.58
N ALA A 85 -23.66 4.17 17.16
CA ALA A 85 -23.83 3.43 18.40
C ALA A 85 -23.44 1.95 18.20
N GLY A 86 -22.62 1.41 19.11
CA GLY A 86 -22.11 0.03 19.03
C GLY A 86 -20.89 -0.14 18.09
N PHE A 87 -20.39 0.93 17.46
CA PHE A 87 -19.13 0.86 16.70
C PHE A 87 -17.95 0.69 17.66
N ASN A 88 -17.12 -0.32 17.41
CA ASN A 88 -15.97 -0.68 18.25
C ASN A 88 -14.62 -0.55 17.51
N GLY A 89 -14.63 -0.11 16.25
CA GLY A 89 -13.43 0.10 15.48
C GLY A 89 -12.73 1.44 15.78
N PRO A 90 -11.55 1.67 15.21
CA PRO A 90 -10.88 2.96 15.28
C PRO A 90 -11.72 4.08 14.63
N VAL A 91 -11.71 5.25 15.27
CA VAL A 91 -12.28 6.48 14.74
C VAL A 91 -11.12 7.38 14.29
N ILE A 92 -11.08 7.70 13.03
CA ILE A 92 -10.00 8.49 12.41
C ILE A 92 -10.59 9.80 11.93
N PRO A 93 -10.04 10.96 12.31
CA PRO A 93 -10.50 12.24 11.78
C PRO A 93 -10.18 12.34 10.27
N ALA A 94 -11.14 12.69 9.45
CA ALA A 94 -10.88 13.00 8.05
C ALA A 94 -9.93 14.21 7.93
N GLY A 95 -9.09 14.20 6.90
CA GLY A 95 -8.07 15.23 6.72
C GLY A 95 -6.87 15.07 7.65
N ALA A 96 -6.52 13.82 8.01
CA ALA A 96 -5.35 13.47 8.82
C ALA A 96 -4.09 14.24 8.37
N ARG A 97 -3.43 14.91 9.32
CA ARG A 97 -2.25 15.77 9.06
C ARG A 97 -0.95 15.18 9.55
N ASN A 98 -1.00 14.43 10.65
CA ASN A 98 0.14 13.77 11.25
C ASN A 98 0.01 12.25 11.03
N ILE A 99 0.67 11.75 10.00
CA ILE A 99 0.59 10.34 9.59
C ILE A 99 1.91 9.64 9.92
N VAL A 100 1.82 8.47 10.54
CA VAL A 100 2.96 7.58 10.74
C VAL A 100 2.84 6.40 9.77
N CYS A 101 3.87 6.18 8.95
CA CYS A 101 3.93 5.13 7.93
C CYS A 101 4.83 3.99 8.41
N MET A 102 4.25 2.83 8.69
CA MET A 102 5.01 1.64 9.10
C MET A 102 5.51 0.80 7.92
N SER A 103 5.26 1.25 6.68
CA SER A 103 5.81 0.69 5.44
C SER A 103 6.19 1.82 4.47
N SER A 104 7.24 1.62 3.69
CA SER A 104 7.65 2.56 2.64
C SER A 104 6.65 2.66 1.48
N SER A 105 5.84 1.63 1.24
CA SER A 105 4.75 1.67 0.25
C SER A 105 3.74 2.79 0.53
N TYR A 106 3.47 3.11 1.80
CA TYR A 106 2.55 4.21 2.17
C TYR A 106 3.16 5.59 1.90
N ILE A 107 4.50 5.69 2.01
CA ILE A 107 5.24 6.90 1.62
C ILE A 107 5.01 7.16 0.13
N ALA A 108 5.18 6.14 -0.71
CA ALA A 108 4.98 6.25 -2.15
C ALA A 108 3.53 6.61 -2.53
N MET A 109 2.54 6.06 -1.82
CA MET A 109 1.14 6.42 -2.04
C MET A 109 0.87 7.89 -1.69
N LEU A 110 1.40 8.38 -0.55
CA LEU A 110 1.29 9.80 -0.17
C LEU A 110 2.09 10.71 -1.11
N ASP A 111 3.21 10.26 -1.65
CA ASP A 111 3.97 10.98 -2.68
C ASP A 111 3.17 11.13 -3.97
N ALA A 112 2.56 10.04 -4.45
CA ALA A 112 1.68 10.07 -5.62
C ALA A 112 0.48 11.03 -5.46
N LEU A 113 0.00 11.22 -4.23
CA LEU A 113 -1.06 12.17 -3.88
C LEU A 113 -0.53 13.60 -3.67
N GLY A 114 0.79 13.82 -3.62
CA GLY A 114 1.41 15.12 -3.33
C GLY A 114 1.33 15.53 -1.86
N GLU A 115 1.24 14.57 -0.93
CA GLU A 115 0.91 14.81 0.49
C GLU A 115 2.00 14.34 1.47
N LEU A 116 3.27 14.23 1.01
CA LEU A 116 4.42 13.84 1.84
C LEU A 116 4.60 14.67 3.11
N LYS A 117 4.19 15.94 3.08
CA LYS A 117 4.25 16.85 4.24
C LYS A 117 3.44 16.42 5.45
N ARG A 118 2.51 15.45 5.27
CA ARG A 118 1.72 14.88 6.36
C ARG A 118 2.46 13.80 7.12
N ILE A 119 3.58 13.30 6.61
CA ILE A 119 4.35 12.25 7.25
C ILE A 119 5.18 12.83 8.38
N VAL A 120 4.96 12.35 9.60
CA VAL A 120 5.69 12.75 10.80
C VAL A 120 6.58 11.64 11.36
N GLY A 121 6.37 10.39 10.93
CA GLY A 121 7.16 9.23 11.34
C GLY A 121 7.11 8.12 10.30
N VAL A 122 8.21 7.37 10.20
CA VAL A 122 8.35 6.22 9.31
C VAL A 122 9.04 5.06 10.04
N SER A 123 8.81 3.83 9.61
CA SER A 123 9.55 2.67 10.13
C SER A 123 10.83 2.49 9.32
N GLY A 124 11.99 2.47 10.02
CA GLY A 124 13.28 2.18 9.42
C GLY A 124 13.71 3.21 8.37
N ILE A 125 13.91 4.45 8.78
CA ILE A 125 14.24 5.59 7.90
C ILE A 125 15.45 5.32 6.97
N ASN A 126 16.38 4.45 7.38
CA ASN A 126 17.53 4.07 6.57
C ASN A 126 17.15 3.21 5.34
N TYR A 127 15.98 2.58 5.36
CA TYR A 127 15.46 1.77 4.25
C TYR A 127 14.52 2.55 3.33
N VAL A 128 14.26 3.82 3.64
CA VAL A 128 13.45 4.72 2.80
C VAL A 128 14.32 5.21 1.64
N SER A 129 13.74 5.26 0.45
CA SER A 129 14.39 5.77 -0.77
C SER A 129 13.90 7.17 -1.17
N ASN A 130 12.74 7.60 -0.67
CA ASN A 130 12.12 8.87 -1.04
C ASN A 130 13.00 10.08 -0.68
N PRO A 131 13.40 10.92 -1.66
CA PRO A 131 14.30 12.05 -1.41
C PRO A 131 13.75 13.08 -0.43
N TYR A 132 12.43 13.31 -0.42
CA TYR A 132 11.81 14.24 0.52
C TYR A 132 11.98 13.76 1.96
N ILE A 133 11.69 12.49 2.24
CA ILE A 133 11.83 11.91 3.57
C ILE A 133 13.29 11.99 4.04
N LEU A 134 14.23 11.62 3.16
CA LEU A 134 15.68 11.67 3.46
C LEU A 134 16.17 13.10 3.73
N ALA A 135 15.63 14.09 3.02
CA ALA A 135 15.95 15.50 3.24
C ALA A 135 15.35 16.06 4.55
N HIS A 136 14.30 15.44 5.09
CA HIS A 136 13.58 15.90 6.28
C HIS A 136 13.74 14.96 7.50
N LYS A 137 14.75 14.08 7.50
CA LYS A 137 15.00 13.09 8.56
C LYS A 137 15.16 13.68 9.98
N ASP A 138 15.47 14.96 10.11
CA ASP A 138 15.56 15.64 11.41
C ASP A 138 14.17 15.90 12.01
N SER A 139 13.15 16.12 11.17
CA SER A 139 11.77 16.38 11.56
C SER A 139 10.88 15.14 11.49
N ILE A 140 11.10 14.26 10.52
CA ILE A 140 10.40 12.98 10.39
C ILE A 140 11.13 11.95 11.25
N LYS A 141 10.42 11.31 12.18
CA LYS A 141 11.02 10.43 13.18
C LYS A 141 11.06 8.98 12.72
N ASP A 142 12.15 8.30 13.03
CA ASP A 142 12.26 6.86 12.84
C ASP A 142 11.58 6.12 14.00
N MET A 143 10.54 5.37 13.67
CA MET A 143 9.79 4.55 14.63
C MET A 143 10.48 3.24 14.96
N GLY A 144 11.56 2.89 14.23
CA GLY A 144 12.25 1.61 14.36
C GLY A 144 11.49 0.45 13.70
N ALA A 145 12.09 -0.74 13.77
CA ALA A 145 11.41 -1.99 13.37
C ALA A 145 10.34 -2.39 14.38
N GLU A 146 10.63 -2.20 15.67
CA GLU A 146 9.65 -2.26 16.75
C GLU A 146 9.20 -0.85 17.08
N MET A 147 7.87 -0.67 17.15
CA MET A 147 7.26 0.65 17.34
C MET A 147 7.67 1.29 18.67
N ASN A 148 8.29 2.46 18.61
CA ASN A 148 8.60 3.26 19.78
C ASN A 148 7.36 4.06 20.22
N TYR A 149 6.63 3.55 21.20
CA TYR A 149 5.37 4.14 21.68
C TYR A 149 5.56 5.48 22.41
N GLU A 150 6.70 5.71 23.06
CA GLU A 150 6.98 7.00 23.71
C GLU A 150 7.14 8.09 22.65
N LEU A 151 7.93 7.81 21.63
CA LEU A 151 8.11 8.71 20.49
C LEU A 151 6.78 8.94 19.77
N LEU A 152 6.00 7.88 19.55
CA LEU A 152 4.69 7.93 18.90
C LEU A 152 3.71 8.86 19.64
N LEU A 153 3.65 8.78 20.97
CA LEU A 153 2.83 9.68 21.79
C LEU A 153 3.27 11.14 21.65
N GLY A 154 4.59 11.39 21.55
CA GLY A 154 5.13 12.73 21.33
C GLY A 154 4.74 13.33 19.97
N LEU A 155 4.61 12.50 18.94
CA LEU A 155 4.20 12.91 17.59
C LEU A 155 2.71 13.25 17.48
N LYS A 156 1.88 12.73 18.36
CA LYS A 156 0.41 12.89 18.36
C LYS A 156 -0.18 12.61 16.96
N PRO A 157 0.00 11.40 16.42
CA PRO A 157 -0.47 11.11 15.07
C PRO A 157 -2.00 11.09 15.01
N ASP A 158 -2.55 11.59 13.90
CA ASP A 158 -3.97 11.44 13.58
C ASP A 158 -4.29 10.00 13.15
N VAL A 159 -3.29 9.32 12.56
CA VAL A 159 -3.40 7.91 12.19
C VAL A 159 -2.02 7.25 12.04
N VAL A 160 -1.95 5.97 12.42
CA VAL A 160 -0.81 5.08 12.15
C VAL A 160 -1.22 4.08 11.07
N LEU A 161 -0.50 4.06 9.96
CA LEU A 161 -0.69 3.08 8.88
C LEU A 161 0.12 1.83 9.19
N LEU A 162 -0.57 0.72 9.39
CA LEU A 162 0.01 -0.57 9.77
C LEU A 162 -0.02 -1.56 8.61
N TYR A 163 0.93 -2.48 8.58
CA TYR A 163 0.80 -3.73 7.84
C TYR A 163 0.76 -4.89 8.83
N GLY A 164 0.13 -6.00 8.47
CA GLY A 164 -0.03 -7.14 9.37
C GLY A 164 0.78 -8.36 8.91
N ILE A 165 1.67 -8.89 9.76
CA ILE A 165 2.34 -10.17 9.51
C ILE A 165 2.01 -11.11 10.65
N GLY A 166 0.98 -11.97 10.44
CA GLY A 166 0.59 -13.01 11.38
C GLY A 166 -0.02 -12.49 12.70
N ASP A 167 -0.15 -13.38 13.68
CA ASP A 167 -0.86 -13.15 14.95
C ASP A 167 -0.19 -12.14 15.91
N ALA A 168 1.06 -11.78 15.66
CA ALA A 168 1.80 -10.83 16.52
C ALA A 168 1.21 -9.40 16.50
N GLN A 169 0.32 -9.11 15.56
CA GLN A 169 -0.26 -7.78 15.37
C GLN A 169 -1.28 -7.37 16.44
N THR A 170 -1.87 -8.33 17.14
CA THR A 170 -2.84 -8.04 18.21
C THR A 170 -2.20 -7.20 19.34
N ALA A 171 -0.96 -7.48 19.71
CA ALA A 171 -0.27 -6.74 20.77
C ALA A 171 -0.03 -5.27 20.38
N VAL A 172 0.29 -4.99 19.12
CA VAL A 172 0.49 -3.62 18.61
C VAL A 172 -0.83 -2.85 18.64
N THR A 173 -1.91 -3.44 18.13
CA THR A 173 -3.22 -2.77 18.10
C THR A 173 -3.83 -2.59 19.49
N ASP A 174 -3.62 -3.52 20.39
CA ASP A 174 -4.10 -3.38 21.78
C ASP A 174 -3.37 -2.24 22.49
N LYS A 175 -2.06 -2.09 22.23
CA LYS A 175 -1.31 -0.96 22.78
C LYS A 175 -1.74 0.38 22.19
N LEU A 176 -2.00 0.44 20.87
CA LEU A 176 -2.52 1.65 20.23
C LEU A 176 -3.91 2.04 20.77
N LYS A 177 -4.79 1.06 21.01
CA LYS A 177 -6.10 1.28 21.66
C LYS A 177 -5.96 1.81 23.08
N GLU A 178 -5.08 1.20 23.87
CA GLU A 178 -4.77 1.66 25.25
C GLU A 178 -4.32 3.13 25.24
N LEU A 179 -3.49 3.51 24.26
CA LEU A 179 -2.96 4.86 24.12
C LEU A 179 -3.92 5.82 23.40
N ALA A 180 -5.10 5.35 23.00
CA ALA A 180 -6.09 6.09 22.20
C ALA A 180 -5.50 6.69 20.90
N ILE A 181 -4.57 5.97 20.24
CA ILE A 181 -3.95 6.36 18.97
C ILE A 181 -4.71 5.68 17.83
N PRO A 182 -5.31 6.43 16.90
CA PRO A 182 -5.98 5.86 15.74
C PRO A 182 -5.00 5.12 14.82
N TYR A 183 -5.44 4.00 14.27
CA TYR A 183 -4.66 3.21 13.33
C TYR A 183 -5.55 2.59 12.27
N ILE A 184 -4.95 2.20 11.16
CA ILE A 184 -5.58 1.42 10.09
C ILE A 184 -4.59 0.40 9.52
N TYR A 185 -5.06 -0.82 9.27
CA TYR A 185 -4.31 -1.79 8.49
C TYR A 185 -4.44 -1.48 7.00
N MET A 186 -3.30 -1.50 6.32
CA MET A 186 -3.22 -1.42 4.87
C MET A 186 -2.90 -2.81 4.33
N GLY A 187 -3.74 -3.31 3.42
CA GLY A 187 -3.65 -4.68 2.92
C GLY A 187 -3.12 -4.78 1.48
N GLU A 188 -2.51 -3.72 0.95
CA GLU A 188 -2.06 -3.66 -0.45
C GLU A 188 -1.09 -4.79 -0.82
N TYR A 189 -0.29 -5.24 0.13
CA TYR A 189 0.69 -6.30 -0.09
C TYR A 189 0.04 -7.69 -0.30
N LEU A 190 -1.23 -7.85 0.08
CA LEU A 190 -2.02 -9.08 -0.07
C LEU A 190 -2.72 -9.18 -1.42
N GLU A 191 -2.82 -8.08 -2.16
CA GLU A 191 -3.49 -8.07 -3.45
C GLU A 191 -2.73 -8.92 -4.47
N GLU A 192 -3.46 -9.73 -5.20
CA GLU A 192 -2.92 -10.56 -6.27
C GLU A 192 -2.68 -9.76 -7.56
N SER A 193 -3.43 -8.66 -7.75
CA SER A 193 -3.28 -7.78 -8.90
C SER A 193 -2.28 -6.65 -8.63
N PRO A 194 -1.34 -6.37 -9.56
CA PRO A 194 -0.48 -5.18 -9.49
C PRO A 194 -1.27 -3.87 -9.43
N LEU A 195 -2.40 -3.81 -10.17
CA LEU A 195 -3.30 -2.66 -10.16
C LEU A 195 -4.08 -2.58 -8.85
N GLY A 196 -4.50 -3.72 -8.29
CA GLY A 196 -5.15 -3.76 -6.97
C GLY A 196 -4.26 -3.21 -5.86
N LYS A 197 -2.95 -3.54 -5.88
CA LYS A 197 -1.98 -2.94 -4.94
C LYS A 197 -1.94 -1.42 -5.03
N ALA A 198 -1.91 -0.87 -6.25
CA ALA A 198 -1.87 0.57 -6.46
C ALA A 198 -3.17 1.26 -6.05
N GLU A 199 -4.32 0.59 -6.18
CA GLU A 199 -5.64 1.14 -5.88
C GLU A 199 -5.83 1.47 -4.40
N TRP A 200 -5.05 0.86 -3.50
CA TRP A 200 -5.06 1.19 -2.08
C TRP A 200 -4.69 2.64 -1.76
N MET A 201 -4.12 3.38 -2.71
CA MET A 201 -3.92 4.83 -2.54
C MET A 201 -5.24 5.58 -2.32
N VAL A 202 -6.38 5.02 -2.80
CA VAL A 202 -7.71 5.61 -2.58
C VAL A 202 -8.10 5.53 -1.09
N VAL A 203 -7.68 4.49 -0.36
CA VAL A 203 -7.86 4.43 1.10
C VAL A 203 -7.11 5.59 1.78
N LEU A 204 -5.85 5.84 1.40
CA LEU A 204 -5.10 6.97 1.95
C LEU A 204 -5.74 8.31 1.60
N SER A 205 -6.23 8.45 0.37
CA SER A 205 -6.90 9.68 -0.06
C SER A 205 -8.19 9.95 0.71
N GLU A 206 -8.90 8.89 1.14
CA GLU A 206 -10.05 8.99 2.03
C GLU A 206 -9.65 9.51 3.42
N LEU A 207 -8.55 9.00 3.99
CA LEU A 207 -8.03 9.44 5.30
C LEU A 207 -7.63 10.91 5.30
N ILE A 208 -7.09 11.42 4.19
CA ILE A 208 -6.65 12.82 4.06
C ILE A 208 -7.75 13.76 3.55
N ASP A 209 -8.98 13.27 3.46
CA ASP A 209 -10.18 14.00 2.97
C ASP A 209 -10.03 14.52 1.53
N ASN A 210 -9.43 13.69 0.67
CA ASN A 210 -9.17 14.03 -0.74
C ASN A 210 -9.39 12.83 -1.69
N ARG A 211 -10.47 12.05 -1.46
CA ARG A 211 -10.78 10.81 -2.20
C ARG A 211 -10.81 11.02 -3.72
N GLU A 212 -11.44 12.10 -4.18
CA GLU A 212 -11.55 12.37 -5.62
C GLU A 212 -10.18 12.49 -6.29
N LYS A 213 -9.21 13.11 -5.60
CA LYS A 213 -7.83 13.19 -6.09
C LYS A 213 -7.17 11.81 -6.15
N GLY A 214 -7.41 10.96 -5.14
CA GLY A 214 -6.91 9.58 -5.16
C GLY A 214 -7.44 8.78 -6.34
N ILE A 215 -8.73 8.90 -6.61
CA ILE A 215 -9.39 8.26 -7.76
C ILE A 215 -8.82 8.81 -9.08
N GLU A 216 -8.64 10.13 -9.21
CA GLU A 216 -8.07 10.75 -10.39
C GLU A 216 -6.64 10.24 -10.68
N VAL A 217 -5.78 10.24 -9.66
CA VAL A 217 -4.39 9.76 -9.77
C VAL A 217 -4.35 8.27 -10.13
N PHE A 218 -5.18 7.47 -9.46
CA PHE A 218 -5.21 6.03 -9.71
C PHE A 218 -5.67 5.70 -11.13
N ARG A 219 -6.71 6.36 -11.66
CA ARG A 219 -7.28 6.08 -12.99
C ARG A 219 -6.28 6.18 -14.16
N GLU A 220 -5.20 6.91 -13.99
CA GLU A 220 -4.16 7.02 -15.01
C GLU A 220 -3.21 5.80 -15.03
N ILE A 221 -3.10 5.07 -13.92
CA ILE A 221 -2.21 3.91 -13.81
C ILE A 221 -2.67 2.75 -14.69
N PRO A 222 -3.94 2.27 -14.63
CA PRO A 222 -4.42 1.20 -15.49
C PRO A 222 -4.30 1.51 -16.98
N LYS A 223 -4.52 2.76 -17.39
CA LYS A 223 -4.39 3.15 -18.81
C LYS A 223 -2.98 2.91 -19.33
N ARG A 224 -1.96 3.33 -18.57
CA ARG A 224 -0.56 3.11 -18.94
C ARG A 224 -0.18 1.63 -18.88
N TYR A 225 -0.67 0.94 -17.84
CA TYR A 225 -0.42 -0.49 -17.66
C TYR A 225 -0.94 -1.32 -18.84
N TYR A 226 -2.20 -1.15 -19.21
CA TYR A 226 -2.80 -1.90 -20.31
C TYR A 226 -2.25 -1.51 -21.69
N ALA A 227 -1.82 -0.27 -21.88
CA ALA A 227 -1.12 0.12 -23.09
C ALA A 227 0.21 -0.63 -23.28
N LEU A 228 0.93 -0.87 -22.18
CA LEU A 228 2.16 -1.68 -22.20
C LEU A 228 1.85 -3.18 -22.39
N LYS A 229 0.88 -3.70 -21.64
CA LYS A 229 0.46 -5.11 -21.76
C LYS A 229 0.06 -5.46 -23.20
N ALA A 230 -0.64 -4.58 -23.90
CA ALA A 230 -1.04 -4.80 -25.30
C ALA A 230 0.15 -5.00 -26.25
N LEU A 231 1.36 -4.58 -25.90
CA LEU A 231 2.56 -4.83 -26.70
C LEU A 231 2.93 -6.32 -26.72
N THR A 232 2.55 -7.08 -25.68
CA THR A 232 2.89 -8.50 -25.54
C THR A 232 1.82 -9.45 -26.06
N ASP A 233 0.63 -8.96 -26.44
CA ASP A 233 -0.51 -9.79 -26.89
C ASP A 233 -0.20 -10.66 -28.13
N SER A 234 0.76 -10.24 -28.97
CA SER A 234 1.14 -10.98 -30.17
C SER A 234 2.38 -11.88 -30.00
N ILE A 235 2.95 -11.93 -28.81
CA ILE A 235 4.12 -12.74 -28.50
C ILE A 235 3.73 -14.22 -28.54
N SER A 236 4.49 -15.03 -29.30
CA SER A 236 4.28 -16.45 -29.41
C SER A 236 5.28 -17.30 -28.61
N GLN A 237 6.41 -16.71 -28.23
CA GLN A 237 7.43 -17.37 -27.41
C GLN A 237 7.49 -16.69 -26.04
N HIS A 238 7.19 -17.46 -25.01
CA HIS A 238 7.16 -17.00 -23.63
C HIS A 238 8.38 -17.55 -22.89
N PRO A 239 9.44 -16.76 -22.65
CA PRO A 239 10.59 -17.23 -21.89
C PRO A 239 10.21 -17.57 -20.47
N THR A 240 10.84 -18.61 -19.92
CA THR A 240 10.57 -19.05 -18.55
C THR A 240 11.36 -18.24 -17.53
N VAL A 241 10.68 -17.85 -16.45
CA VAL A 241 11.23 -16.95 -15.43
C VAL A 241 11.22 -17.60 -14.06
N MET A 242 12.38 -17.64 -13.41
CA MET A 242 12.53 -17.91 -11.99
C MET A 242 12.71 -16.61 -11.24
N PHE A 243 12.23 -16.52 -9.99
CA PHE A 243 12.49 -15.34 -9.17
C PHE A 243 12.71 -15.69 -7.68
N ASN A 244 13.24 -14.71 -6.93
CA ASN A 244 13.77 -14.83 -5.58
C ASN A 244 15.03 -15.70 -5.48
N THR A 245 15.51 -15.86 -4.25
CA THR A 245 16.60 -16.74 -3.83
C THR A 245 16.15 -17.54 -2.62
N PRO A 246 16.81 -18.66 -2.28
CA PRO A 246 16.46 -19.41 -1.08
C PRO A 246 16.70 -18.58 0.18
N TRP A 247 15.90 -18.86 1.18
CA TRP A 247 16.10 -18.42 2.55
C TRP A 247 16.34 -19.65 3.43
N ASN A 248 17.49 -19.72 4.09
CA ASN A 248 17.95 -20.93 4.78
C ASN A 248 17.90 -22.15 3.84
N ASP A 249 17.24 -23.24 4.26
CA ASP A 249 17.18 -24.50 3.52
C ASP A 249 15.94 -24.64 2.62
N SER A 250 15.24 -23.56 2.35
CA SER A 250 14.04 -23.60 1.52
C SER A 250 13.96 -22.42 0.55
N TRP A 251 13.27 -22.63 -0.56
CA TRP A 251 12.96 -21.59 -1.52
C TRP A 251 11.47 -21.27 -1.45
N VAL A 252 11.14 -20.06 -1.06
CA VAL A 252 9.74 -19.65 -0.93
C VAL A 252 9.21 -19.22 -2.29
N MET A 253 8.32 -20.06 -2.84
CA MET A 253 7.73 -19.87 -4.17
C MET A 253 6.36 -19.20 -4.04
N PRO A 254 6.19 -17.99 -4.59
CA PRO A 254 4.89 -17.33 -4.65
C PRO A 254 3.84 -18.13 -5.41
N SER A 255 2.58 -17.80 -5.16
CA SER A 255 1.45 -18.32 -5.91
C SER A 255 1.54 -18.02 -7.39
N THR A 256 1.00 -18.90 -8.23
CA THR A 256 0.77 -18.63 -9.66
C THR A 256 -0.23 -17.47 -9.89
N GLN A 257 -0.99 -17.10 -8.85
CA GLN A 257 -1.94 -15.98 -8.85
C GLN A 257 -1.34 -14.71 -8.22
N SER A 258 -0.07 -14.75 -7.73
CA SER A 258 0.56 -13.58 -7.12
C SER A 258 0.74 -12.42 -8.11
N TYR A 259 0.78 -11.21 -7.59
CA TYR A 259 0.99 -10.01 -8.41
C TYR A 259 2.26 -10.09 -9.28
N MET A 260 3.33 -10.76 -8.78
CA MET A 260 4.56 -10.95 -9.55
C MET A 260 4.37 -11.96 -10.68
N ALA A 261 3.66 -13.07 -10.43
CA ALA A 261 3.35 -14.03 -11.48
C ALA A 261 2.48 -13.38 -12.58
N GLN A 262 1.54 -12.51 -12.19
CA GLN A 262 0.76 -11.73 -13.14
C GLN A 262 1.62 -10.73 -13.94
N LEU A 263 2.54 -10.00 -13.29
CA LEU A 263 3.46 -9.09 -13.99
C LEU A 263 4.34 -9.83 -15.00
N ILE A 264 4.84 -11.02 -14.65
CA ILE A 264 5.62 -11.86 -15.56
C ILE A 264 4.76 -12.27 -16.76
N ALA A 265 3.54 -12.73 -16.54
CA ALA A 265 2.62 -13.13 -17.60
C ALA A 265 2.23 -11.93 -18.49
N ASP A 266 1.90 -10.78 -17.90
CA ASP A 266 1.55 -9.55 -18.61
C ASP A 266 2.75 -8.96 -19.39
N ALA A 267 3.99 -9.30 -18.97
CA ALA A 267 5.21 -8.99 -19.71
C ALA A 267 5.54 -10.01 -20.82
N GLY A 268 4.65 -10.95 -21.13
CA GLY A 268 4.85 -11.94 -22.20
C GLY A 268 5.81 -13.08 -21.85
N ALA A 269 5.94 -13.44 -20.56
CA ALA A 269 6.79 -14.50 -20.07
C ALA A 269 6.05 -15.49 -19.16
N ASP A 270 6.68 -16.62 -18.85
CA ASP A 270 6.11 -17.69 -18.07
C ASP A 270 6.81 -17.86 -16.71
N TYR A 271 6.08 -17.67 -15.61
CA TYR A 271 6.58 -18.06 -14.30
C TYR A 271 6.79 -19.57 -14.26
N ILE A 272 8.03 -20.01 -13.98
CA ILE A 272 8.43 -21.42 -14.16
C ILE A 272 7.76 -22.38 -13.17
N TYR A 273 7.41 -21.92 -11.94
CA TYR A 273 6.79 -22.78 -10.93
C TYR A 273 5.27 -22.74 -11.03
N LYS A 274 4.65 -23.89 -11.34
CA LYS A 274 3.21 -23.99 -11.62
C LYS A 274 2.40 -24.72 -10.53
N GLU A 275 3.05 -25.19 -9.45
CA GLU A 275 2.41 -26.10 -8.49
C GLU A 275 1.75 -25.37 -7.31
N ASN A 276 2.01 -24.07 -7.13
CA ASN A 276 1.38 -23.30 -6.06
C ASN A 276 0.19 -22.46 -6.55
N ASN A 277 -1.01 -22.99 -6.39
CA ASN A 277 -2.27 -22.31 -6.70
C ASN A 277 -2.99 -21.78 -5.45
N SER A 278 -2.30 -21.74 -4.30
CA SER A 278 -2.85 -21.17 -3.07
C SER A 278 -2.78 -19.61 -3.12
N ASN A 279 -3.37 -18.95 -2.16
CA ASN A 279 -3.27 -17.49 -1.99
C ASN A 279 -2.04 -17.04 -1.19
N SER A 280 -1.07 -17.93 -0.96
CA SER A 280 0.14 -17.63 -0.19
C SER A 280 1.36 -18.28 -0.82
N SER A 281 2.54 -17.79 -0.48
CA SER A 281 3.79 -18.42 -0.89
C SER A 281 4.00 -19.75 -0.18
N THR A 282 4.60 -20.72 -0.88
CA THR A 282 4.86 -22.06 -0.36
C THR A 282 6.35 -22.38 -0.42
N PRO A 283 6.97 -22.87 0.65
CA PRO A 283 8.36 -23.30 0.61
C PRO A 283 8.50 -24.62 -0.18
N ILE A 284 9.53 -24.70 -1.03
CA ILE A 284 9.95 -25.93 -1.72
C ILE A 284 11.36 -26.31 -1.33
N GLY A 285 11.69 -27.60 -1.44
CA GLY A 285 13.04 -28.08 -1.20
C GLY A 285 14.05 -27.54 -2.22
N LEU A 286 15.29 -27.33 -1.79
CA LEU A 286 16.35 -26.80 -2.64
C LEU A 286 16.63 -27.66 -3.88
N GLU A 287 16.48 -28.97 -3.79
CA GLU A 287 16.67 -29.88 -4.94
C GLU A 287 15.68 -29.56 -6.07
N THR A 288 14.40 -29.42 -5.73
CA THR A 288 13.36 -29.01 -6.69
C THR A 288 13.67 -27.64 -7.29
N ALA A 289 14.03 -26.67 -6.44
CA ALA A 289 14.36 -25.32 -6.88
C ALA A 289 15.57 -25.28 -7.82
N TYR A 290 16.64 -26.05 -7.51
CA TYR A 290 17.80 -26.19 -8.40
C TYR A 290 17.44 -26.82 -9.75
N GLY A 291 16.51 -27.78 -9.78
CA GLY A 291 15.99 -28.33 -11.03
C GLY A 291 15.26 -27.28 -11.89
N LEU A 292 14.61 -26.30 -11.25
CA LEU A 292 13.93 -25.21 -11.94
C LEU A 292 14.92 -24.18 -12.49
N ILE A 293 15.88 -23.70 -11.68
CA ILE A 293 16.85 -22.66 -12.15
C ILE A 293 17.75 -23.16 -13.29
N GLN A 294 18.00 -24.48 -13.39
CA GLN A 294 18.74 -25.05 -14.52
C GLN A 294 18.01 -24.91 -15.87
N LYS A 295 16.70 -24.67 -15.85
CA LYS A 295 15.82 -24.59 -17.02
C LYS A 295 15.33 -23.17 -17.30
N ALA A 296 15.26 -22.31 -16.28
CA ALA A 296 14.74 -20.95 -16.42
C ALA A 296 15.58 -20.10 -17.37
N ASP A 297 14.93 -19.48 -18.35
CA ASP A 297 15.57 -18.58 -19.31
C ASP A 297 16.04 -17.30 -18.65
N TYR A 298 15.26 -16.80 -17.71
CA TYR A 298 15.57 -15.61 -16.92
C TYR A 298 15.47 -15.91 -15.42
N TRP A 299 16.30 -15.19 -14.66
CA TRP A 299 16.23 -15.22 -13.20
C TRP A 299 16.19 -13.78 -12.68
N ILE A 300 15.14 -13.41 -11.95
CA ILE A 300 14.91 -12.04 -11.46
C ILE A 300 14.79 -11.98 -9.93
N ASN A 301 14.97 -10.80 -9.34
CA ASN A 301 14.81 -10.54 -7.90
C ASN A 301 15.72 -11.41 -7.03
N VAL A 302 16.99 -11.46 -7.35
CA VAL A 302 17.98 -12.36 -6.76
C VAL A 302 18.58 -11.85 -5.42
N GLY A 303 17.77 -11.25 -4.57
CA GLY A 303 18.17 -10.78 -3.25
C GLY A 303 18.92 -9.45 -3.27
N SER A 304 20.00 -9.33 -2.46
CA SER A 304 20.72 -8.07 -2.31
C SER A 304 21.94 -7.92 -3.25
N VAL A 305 22.25 -8.94 -4.04
CA VAL A 305 23.44 -8.98 -4.90
C VAL A 305 23.37 -8.00 -6.06
N THR A 306 24.50 -7.50 -6.49
CA THR A 306 24.63 -6.51 -7.59
C THR A 306 25.43 -7.02 -8.78
N THR A 307 26.09 -8.18 -8.64
CA THR A 307 26.88 -8.84 -9.68
C THR A 307 26.62 -10.35 -9.74
N LEU A 308 26.96 -10.99 -10.85
CA LEU A 308 26.90 -12.45 -10.98
C LEU A 308 27.89 -13.15 -10.05
N ASP A 309 29.05 -12.56 -9.78
CA ASP A 309 30.04 -13.14 -8.90
C ASP A 309 29.56 -13.13 -7.43
N GLU A 310 28.91 -12.05 -6.99
CA GLU A 310 28.25 -12.02 -5.69
C GLU A 310 27.16 -13.11 -5.60
N LEU A 311 26.35 -13.30 -6.63
CA LEU A 311 25.31 -14.33 -6.67
C LEU A 311 25.90 -15.74 -6.56
N LYS A 312 26.97 -16.04 -7.30
CA LYS A 312 27.72 -17.30 -7.20
C LYS A 312 28.37 -17.51 -5.83
N ALA A 313 28.81 -16.42 -5.19
CA ALA A 313 29.39 -16.47 -3.84
C ALA A 313 28.35 -16.81 -2.76
N VAL A 314 27.07 -16.43 -2.95
CA VAL A 314 25.96 -16.82 -2.06
C VAL A 314 25.80 -18.35 -2.07
N ASN A 315 25.82 -18.97 -3.25
CA ASN A 315 25.79 -20.43 -3.39
C ASN A 315 26.48 -20.85 -4.71
N PRO A 316 27.60 -21.63 -4.64
CA PRO A 316 28.32 -22.06 -5.84
C PRO A 316 27.47 -22.84 -6.86
N LYS A 317 26.41 -23.53 -6.42
CA LYS A 317 25.46 -24.22 -7.32
C LYS A 317 24.70 -23.28 -8.25
N PHE A 318 24.66 -22.00 -7.94
CA PHE A 318 24.01 -21.02 -8.83
C PHE A 318 24.78 -20.80 -10.13
N ALA A 319 26.09 -21.15 -10.16
CA ALA A 319 26.86 -21.14 -11.41
C ALA A 319 26.28 -22.09 -12.48
N ASP A 320 25.57 -23.14 -12.08
CA ASP A 320 24.94 -24.10 -12.98
C ASP A 320 23.56 -23.65 -13.50
N ALA A 321 23.00 -22.55 -12.97
CA ALA A 321 21.75 -22.00 -13.45
C ALA A 321 21.88 -21.54 -14.92
N LYS A 322 20.88 -21.87 -15.75
CA LYS A 322 20.87 -21.46 -17.16
C LYS A 322 21.02 -19.96 -17.32
N ALA A 323 20.21 -19.17 -16.60
CA ALA A 323 20.25 -17.72 -16.65
C ALA A 323 21.62 -17.13 -16.26
N VAL A 324 22.36 -17.77 -15.33
CA VAL A 324 23.72 -17.32 -14.94
C VAL A 324 24.72 -17.56 -16.07
N ARG A 325 24.64 -18.74 -16.71
CA ARG A 325 25.53 -19.05 -17.86
C ARG A 325 25.24 -18.17 -19.09
N GLU A 326 23.96 -17.84 -19.31
CA GLU A 326 23.51 -17.05 -20.45
C GLU A 326 23.49 -15.54 -20.14
N LYS A 327 23.84 -15.15 -18.90
CA LYS A 327 23.84 -13.76 -18.41
C LYS A 327 22.47 -13.10 -18.53
N THR A 328 21.40 -13.81 -18.23
CA THR A 328 20.01 -13.32 -18.23
C THR A 328 19.46 -13.17 -16.80
N VAL A 329 20.30 -12.70 -15.89
CA VAL A 329 19.96 -12.44 -14.48
C VAL A 329 19.75 -10.95 -14.28
N TYR A 330 18.61 -10.60 -13.69
CA TYR A 330 18.26 -9.21 -13.38
C TYR A 330 17.81 -9.06 -11.93
N ASN A 331 18.16 -7.94 -11.32
CA ASN A 331 17.74 -7.68 -9.95
C ASN A 331 17.02 -6.33 -9.82
N ASN A 332 16.01 -6.29 -8.97
CA ASN A 332 15.16 -5.12 -8.73
C ASN A 332 15.80 -4.05 -7.84
N ASN A 333 17.11 -3.94 -7.85
CA ASN A 333 17.89 -3.08 -6.97
C ASN A 333 18.75 -2.03 -7.71
N LEU A 334 18.31 -1.62 -8.91
CA LEU A 334 19.02 -0.56 -9.65
C LEU A 334 19.02 0.76 -8.87
N ARG A 335 17.97 1.03 -8.09
CA ARG A 335 17.77 2.29 -7.37
C ARG A 335 17.92 2.09 -5.85
N LEU A 336 19.11 1.60 -5.45
CA LEU A 336 19.47 1.55 -4.04
C LEU A 336 20.02 2.90 -3.57
N THR A 337 19.63 3.31 -2.37
CA THR A 337 20.32 4.38 -1.64
C THR A 337 21.61 3.86 -1.01
N SER A 338 22.51 4.77 -0.61
CA SER A 338 23.74 4.41 0.10
C SER A 338 23.50 3.76 1.47
N THR A 339 22.30 3.90 2.02
CA THR A 339 21.87 3.31 3.29
C THR A 339 21.12 1.99 3.14
N GLY A 340 20.87 1.54 1.90
CA GLY A 340 20.19 0.27 1.61
C GLY A 340 18.69 0.39 1.30
N GLY A 341 18.14 1.60 1.28
CA GLY A 341 16.77 1.82 0.80
C GLY A 341 16.64 1.43 -0.68
N ASN A 342 15.62 0.67 -1.01
CA ASN A 342 15.37 0.20 -2.37
C ASN A 342 14.03 0.74 -2.89
N ASP A 343 14.11 1.63 -3.89
CA ASP A 343 12.95 2.30 -4.50
C ASP A 343 11.92 1.33 -5.10
N TYR A 344 12.35 0.13 -5.52
CA TYR A 344 11.42 -0.90 -5.98
C TYR A 344 10.39 -1.28 -4.89
N TRP A 345 10.83 -1.44 -3.64
CA TRP A 345 9.92 -1.78 -2.53
C TRP A 345 9.12 -0.59 -2.02
N GLU A 346 9.43 0.61 -2.49
CA GLU A 346 8.73 1.85 -2.14
C GLU A 346 7.80 2.30 -3.28
N SER A 347 8.35 2.82 -4.37
CA SER A 347 7.55 3.48 -5.41
C SER A 347 6.88 2.52 -6.40
N ALA A 348 7.35 1.28 -6.56
CA ALA A 348 6.76 0.34 -7.51
C ALA A 348 5.29 -0.01 -7.19
N VAL A 349 4.86 0.09 -5.93
CA VAL A 349 3.48 -0.16 -5.52
C VAL A 349 2.48 0.74 -6.26
N VAL A 350 2.85 1.98 -6.54
CA VAL A 350 2.01 2.96 -7.25
C VAL A 350 2.42 3.14 -8.73
N ARG A 351 3.42 2.37 -9.18
CA ARG A 351 3.96 2.42 -10.54
C ARG A 351 4.08 1.03 -11.18
N PRO A 352 3.03 0.18 -11.12
CA PRO A 352 3.08 -1.16 -11.72
C PRO A 352 3.29 -1.11 -13.24
N ASP A 353 2.87 -0.04 -13.91
CA ASP A 353 3.16 0.25 -15.30
C ASP A 353 4.67 0.34 -15.58
N VAL A 354 5.45 0.97 -14.70
CA VAL A 354 6.91 1.06 -14.85
C VAL A 354 7.58 -0.29 -14.61
N VAL A 355 7.09 -1.07 -13.63
CA VAL A 355 7.59 -2.43 -13.41
C VAL A 355 7.30 -3.33 -14.62
N LEU A 356 6.08 -3.26 -15.16
CA LEU A 356 5.70 -3.99 -16.36
C LEU A 356 6.58 -3.61 -17.57
N ARG A 357 6.81 -2.31 -17.77
CA ARG A 357 7.69 -1.81 -18.84
C ARG A 357 9.11 -2.39 -18.71
N ASP A 358 9.67 -2.38 -17.50
CA ASP A 358 11.00 -2.92 -17.24
C ASP A 358 11.06 -4.43 -17.54
N LEU A 359 10.04 -5.19 -17.15
CA LEU A 359 9.96 -6.62 -17.42
C LEU A 359 9.79 -6.91 -18.92
N ILE A 360 8.99 -6.12 -19.64
CA ILE A 360 8.88 -6.22 -21.11
C ILE A 360 10.24 -5.97 -21.76
N HIS A 361 10.97 -4.93 -21.35
CA HIS A 361 12.32 -4.66 -21.87
C HIS A 361 13.27 -5.84 -21.61
N ILE A 362 13.17 -6.48 -20.42
CA ILE A 362 14.04 -7.61 -20.07
C ILE A 362 13.72 -8.84 -20.93
N PHE A 363 12.45 -9.17 -21.11
CA PHE A 363 12.05 -10.39 -21.79
C PHE A 363 11.92 -10.23 -23.30
N HIS A 364 11.59 -9.02 -23.78
CA HIS A 364 11.31 -8.67 -25.17
C HIS A 364 11.88 -7.27 -25.48
N PRO A 365 13.22 -7.12 -25.52
CA PRO A 365 13.86 -5.80 -25.67
C PRO A 365 13.52 -5.09 -27.00
N GLU A 366 13.02 -5.83 -27.98
CA GLU A 366 12.54 -5.28 -29.24
C GLU A 366 11.23 -4.49 -29.13
N LEU A 367 10.43 -4.72 -28.07
CA LEU A 367 9.15 -4.04 -27.85
C LEU A 367 9.30 -2.71 -27.11
N VAL A 368 10.29 -2.62 -26.24
CA VAL A 368 10.56 -1.42 -25.41
C VAL A 368 12.05 -1.13 -25.40
N SER A 369 12.44 0.01 -25.94
CA SER A 369 13.85 0.42 -26.05
C SER A 369 14.40 1.17 -24.84
N ASP A 370 13.52 1.70 -23.96
CA ASP A 370 13.91 2.45 -22.78
C ASP A 370 14.62 1.55 -21.77
N SER A 371 15.73 2.03 -21.22
CA SER A 371 16.43 1.30 -20.15
C SER A 371 15.52 1.09 -18.93
N PRO A 372 15.65 -0.06 -18.23
CA PRO A 372 14.88 -0.33 -17.03
C PRO A 372 15.07 0.74 -15.96
N TYR A 373 14.01 1.02 -15.23
CA TYR A 373 14.00 1.99 -14.13
C TYR A 373 14.36 1.34 -12.79
N TYR A 374 13.83 0.15 -12.51
CA TYR A 374 14.03 -0.57 -11.26
C TYR A 374 15.05 -1.69 -11.36
N TYR A 375 15.19 -2.29 -12.55
CA TYR A 375 15.95 -3.51 -12.73
C TYR A 375 17.37 -3.26 -13.20
N ARG A 376 18.32 -3.94 -12.58
CA ARG A 376 19.73 -3.99 -12.94
C ARG A 376 20.02 -5.32 -13.62
N HIS A 377 20.72 -5.28 -14.76
CA HIS A 377 21.35 -6.46 -15.32
C HIS A 377 22.58 -6.84 -14.49
N LEU A 378 22.72 -8.10 -14.11
CA LEU A 378 23.89 -8.58 -13.37
C LEU A 378 24.94 -9.08 -14.37
N GLU A 379 26.14 -8.53 -14.27
CA GLU A 379 27.31 -8.89 -15.08
C GLU A 379 28.42 -9.52 -14.24
#